data_ff79455f6452711dd54901fa0aa16a4c
#
_entry.id   ff79455f6452711dd54901fa0aa16a4c
#
_cell.length_a   1.000
_cell.length_b   1.000
_cell.length_c   1.000
_cell.angle_alpha   90.00
_cell.angle_beta   90.00
_cell.angle_gamma   90.00
#
_symmetry.space_group_name_H-M   'P 1'
#
loop_
_entity.id
_entity.type
_entity.pdbx_description
1 polymer ?
#
loop_
_entity_poly.entity_id
_entity_poly.type
_entity_poly.pdbx_seq_one_letter_code
_entity_poly.pdbx_strand_id
1 'polypeptide(L)'
;ACARAVIQAAEELRPAAVAVEMPADMTDMLPWMWHTETIAPVAVAVSDKDAGPRGMGFYPFADFSPELAIIRWAGRNNIPIHCIDLPVGARADIDEDGDSSDDVVDVSELVGQEAWDTKVESRSIGASWQQVQKAALAVGLGARLAQPTIDTYTQAREAHMRACLDDLPENTLIVVGSFH
;
A
#
# COMPACT_ATOMS: atom_id res chain seq x y z
N ALA A 1 -8.40 2.31 -11.70
CA ALA A 1 -9.30 3.20 -10.91
C ALA A 1 -8.57 3.85 -9.75
N CYS A 2 -7.86 3.07 -8.91
CA CYS A 2 -7.25 3.57 -7.66
C CYS A 2 -6.20 4.67 -7.87
N ALA A 3 -5.28 4.52 -8.83
CA ALA A 3 -4.27 5.53 -9.13
C ALA A 3 -4.89 6.90 -9.49
N ARG A 4 -6.00 6.91 -10.23
CA ARG A 4 -6.72 8.15 -10.53
C ARG A 4 -7.42 8.71 -9.30
N ALA A 5 -8.06 7.85 -8.50
CA ALA A 5 -8.79 8.24 -7.32
C ALA A 5 -7.86 8.91 -6.29
N VAL A 6 -6.68 8.36 -6.05
CA VAL A 6 -5.72 8.93 -5.10
C VAL A 6 -5.22 10.30 -5.53
N ILE A 7 -5.00 10.52 -6.83
CA ILE A 7 -4.63 11.85 -7.35
C ILE A 7 -5.78 12.85 -7.18
N GLN A 8 -7.01 12.46 -7.50
CA GLN A 8 -8.18 13.32 -7.27
C GLN A 8 -8.34 13.70 -5.80
N ALA A 9 -8.15 12.74 -4.89
CA ALA A 9 -8.18 12.99 -3.45
C ALA A 9 -7.08 14.00 -3.04
N ALA A 10 -5.86 13.81 -3.52
CA ALA A 10 -4.74 14.69 -3.22
C ALA A 10 -4.96 16.14 -3.71
N GLU A 11 -5.49 16.30 -4.92
CA GLU A 11 -5.81 17.62 -5.49
C GLU A 11 -6.92 18.34 -4.75
N GLU A 12 -7.95 17.60 -4.30
CA GLU A 12 -9.09 18.14 -3.57
C GLU A 12 -8.73 18.46 -2.11
N LEU A 13 -8.08 17.52 -1.41
CA LEU A 13 -7.79 17.63 0.02
C LEU A 13 -6.57 18.48 0.33
N ARG A 14 -5.63 18.61 -0.62
CA ARG A 14 -4.36 19.36 -0.45
C ARG A 14 -3.64 18.97 0.84
N PRO A 15 -3.22 17.71 0.97
CA PRO A 15 -2.67 17.21 2.22
C PRO A 15 -1.35 17.89 2.57
N ALA A 16 -1.07 17.99 3.88
CA ALA A 16 0.20 18.48 4.40
C ALA A 16 1.32 17.43 4.31
N ALA A 17 0.94 16.15 4.27
CA ALA A 17 1.83 15.01 4.08
C ALA A 17 1.08 13.85 3.41
N VAL A 18 1.82 12.89 2.90
CA VAL A 18 1.32 11.64 2.35
C VAL A 18 1.95 10.48 3.11
N ALA A 19 1.14 9.54 3.58
CA ALA A 19 1.59 8.28 4.15
C ALA A 19 1.23 7.14 3.19
N VAL A 20 2.19 6.27 2.89
CA VAL A 20 1.99 5.12 1.98
C VAL A 20 2.36 3.83 2.69
N GLU A 21 1.57 2.79 2.46
CA GLU A 21 1.87 1.43 2.92
C GLU A 21 3.04 0.86 2.10
N MET A 22 4.22 1.26 2.48
CA MET A 22 5.48 0.77 1.96
C MET A 22 6.46 0.62 3.12
N PRO A 23 7.37 -0.36 3.06
CA PRO A 23 8.38 -0.54 4.11
C PRO A 23 9.17 0.73 4.40
N ALA A 24 9.41 1.00 5.68
CA ALA A 24 10.10 2.20 6.12
C ALA A 24 11.50 2.36 5.50
N ASP A 25 12.19 1.24 5.25
CA ASP A 25 13.49 1.17 4.59
C ASP A 25 13.47 1.49 3.07
N MET A 26 12.27 1.70 2.48
CA MET A 26 12.14 2.23 1.12
C MET A 26 12.24 3.76 1.03
N THR A 27 12.29 4.46 2.15
CA THR A 27 12.28 5.94 2.18
C THR A 27 13.38 6.57 1.32
N ASP A 28 14.58 6.01 1.34
CA ASP A 28 15.72 6.50 0.55
C ASP A 28 15.55 6.29 -0.97
N MET A 29 14.62 5.42 -1.37
CA MET A 29 14.32 5.16 -2.78
C MET A 29 13.26 6.10 -3.35
N LEU A 30 12.49 6.79 -2.51
CA LEU A 30 11.41 7.68 -2.93
C LEU A 30 11.85 8.71 -3.99
N PRO A 31 13.00 9.43 -3.86
CA PRO A 31 13.44 10.39 -4.87
C PRO A 31 13.59 9.79 -6.28
N TRP A 32 14.00 8.54 -6.36
CA TRP A 32 14.13 7.83 -7.63
C TRP A 32 12.78 7.46 -8.23
N MET A 33 11.76 7.19 -7.40
CA MET A 33 10.43 6.81 -7.87
C MET A 33 9.68 7.96 -8.56
N TRP A 34 9.94 9.22 -8.19
CA TRP A 34 9.36 10.38 -8.89
C TRP A 34 10.32 11.06 -9.86
N HIS A 35 11.53 10.53 -10.02
CA HIS A 35 12.48 11.08 -11.00
C HIS A 35 11.89 11.01 -12.41
N THR A 36 12.13 12.04 -13.22
CA THR A 36 11.51 12.15 -14.55
C THR A 36 11.94 11.06 -15.54
N GLU A 37 13.12 10.48 -15.34
CA GLU A 37 13.64 9.38 -16.16
C GLU A 37 13.17 8.00 -15.70
N THR A 38 12.49 7.90 -14.55
CA THR A 38 11.93 6.63 -14.05
C THR A 38 10.62 6.34 -14.76
N ILE A 39 10.67 5.40 -15.70
CA ILE A 39 9.52 4.99 -16.52
C ILE A 39 9.00 3.65 -15.98
N ALA A 40 7.70 3.61 -15.65
CA ALA A 40 7.05 2.36 -15.24
C ALA A 40 6.88 1.40 -16.46
N PRO A 41 6.84 0.06 -16.24
CA PRO A 41 6.89 -0.59 -14.93
C PRO A 41 8.30 -0.57 -14.31
N VAL A 42 8.35 -0.37 -13.01
CA VAL A 42 9.59 -0.43 -12.21
C VAL A 42 9.39 -1.32 -11.01
N ALA A 43 10.47 -1.81 -10.42
CA ALA A 43 10.42 -2.52 -9.16
C ALA A 43 11.52 -2.02 -8.22
N VAL A 44 11.21 -1.98 -6.93
CA VAL A 44 12.18 -1.71 -5.87
C VAL A 44 12.47 -3.02 -5.16
N ALA A 45 13.74 -3.38 -5.05
CA ALA A 45 14.19 -4.49 -4.23
C ALA A 45 14.82 -3.90 -2.96
N VAL A 46 14.37 -4.37 -1.82
CA VAL A 46 14.89 -3.98 -0.50
C VAL A 46 15.43 -5.22 0.18
N SER A 47 16.57 -5.11 0.83
CA SER A 47 17.14 -6.23 1.57
C SER A 47 17.73 -5.76 2.90
N ASP A 48 17.40 -6.48 3.95
CA ASP A 48 18.11 -6.44 5.21
C ASP A 48 19.17 -7.54 5.24
N LYS A 49 20.42 -7.13 5.38
CA LYS A 49 21.57 -8.07 5.33
C LYS A 49 21.62 -9.01 6.53
N ASP A 50 21.06 -8.59 7.65
CA ASP A 50 21.08 -9.32 8.91
C ASP A 50 19.92 -10.33 9.01
N ALA A 51 18.85 -10.13 8.25
CA ALA A 51 17.65 -10.97 8.24
C ALA A 51 17.70 -12.15 7.23
N GLY A 52 18.82 -12.32 6.52
CA GLY A 52 19.00 -13.41 5.54
C GLY A 52 17.98 -13.38 4.39
N PRO A 53 17.61 -14.55 3.82
CA PRO A 53 16.68 -14.58 2.68
C PRO A 53 15.28 -14.03 2.98
N ARG A 54 14.82 -14.08 4.23
CA ARG A 54 13.52 -13.55 4.65
C ARG A 54 13.51 -12.02 4.76
N GLY A 55 14.68 -11.41 4.87
CA GLY A 55 14.85 -9.96 4.88
C GLY A 55 14.90 -9.36 3.48
N MET A 56 14.31 -9.99 2.45
CA MET A 56 14.25 -9.46 1.10
C MET A 56 12.80 -9.23 0.70
N GLY A 57 12.51 -8.02 0.23
CA GLY A 57 11.24 -7.63 -0.35
C GLY A 57 11.39 -7.17 -1.80
N PHE A 58 10.41 -7.47 -2.64
CA PHE A 58 10.35 -7.05 -4.04
C PHE A 58 9.00 -6.39 -4.32
N TYR A 59 9.04 -5.12 -4.67
CA TYR A 59 7.86 -4.26 -4.80
C TYR A 59 7.72 -3.75 -6.24
N PRO A 60 6.88 -4.38 -7.07
CA PRO A 60 6.63 -3.95 -8.43
C PRO A 60 5.61 -2.81 -8.48
N PHE A 61 5.87 -1.82 -9.36
CA PHE A 61 5.00 -0.68 -9.59
C PHE A 61 4.74 -0.49 -11.08
N ALA A 62 3.50 -0.22 -11.41
CA ALA A 62 3.07 0.16 -12.75
C ALA A 62 2.37 1.53 -12.73
N ASP A 63 2.07 2.10 -13.88
CA ASP A 63 1.41 3.41 -13.96
C ASP A 63 0.00 3.43 -13.34
N PHE A 64 -0.61 2.27 -13.16
CA PHE A 64 -1.89 2.13 -12.46
C PHE A 64 -1.77 1.87 -10.94
N SER A 65 -0.55 1.74 -10.40
CA SER A 65 -0.31 1.57 -8.96
C SER A 65 -0.62 2.88 -8.22
N PRO A 66 -1.55 2.88 -7.25
CA PRO A 66 -1.91 4.10 -6.51
C PRO A 66 -0.74 4.64 -5.69
N GLU A 67 0.12 3.78 -5.16
CA GLU A 67 1.33 4.16 -4.42
C GLU A 67 2.29 4.94 -5.31
N LEU A 68 2.61 4.43 -6.51
CA LEU A 68 3.49 5.13 -7.44
C LEU A 68 2.88 6.45 -7.91
N ALA A 69 1.58 6.47 -8.17
CA ALA A 69 0.87 7.67 -8.59
C ALA A 69 0.98 8.78 -7.53
N ILE A 70 0.69 8.45 -6.25
CA ILE A 70 0.73 9.46 -5.18
C ILE A 70 2.16 9.88 -4.85
N ILE A 71 3.14 8.98 -4.88
CA ILE A 71 4.55 9.32 -4.69
C ILE A 71 5.02 10.33 -5.75
N ARG A 72 4.69 10.08 -7.01
CA ARG A 72 5.01 11.01 -8.12
C ARG A 72 4.31 12.35 -7.96
N TRP A 73 3.05 12.36 -7.56
CA TRP A 73 2.31 13.59 -7.32
C TRP A 73 2.91 14.38 -6.16
N ALA A 74 3.14 13.74 -5.02
CA ALA A 74 3.69 14.38 -3.82
C ALA A 74 5.11 14.91 -4.05
N GLY A 75 5.99 14.13 -4.69
CA GLY A 75 7.35 14.55 -5.01
C GLY A 75 7.39 15.79 -5.93
N ARG A 76 6.51 15.85 -6.94
CA ARG A 76 6.40 17.03 -7.84
C ARG A 76 5.81 18.27 -7.15
N ASN A 77 5.03 18.09 -6.11
CA ASN A 77 4.41 19.17 -5.35
C ASN A 77 5.18 19.53 -4.06
N ASN A 78 6.33 18.91 -3.81
CA ASN A 78 7.13 19.07 -2.60
C ASN A 78 6.35 18.77 -1.31
N ILE A 79 5.47 17.78 -1.35
CA ILE A 79 4.72 17.28 -0.20
C ILE A 79 5.54 16.15 0.45
N PRO A 80 5.76 16.17 1.77
CA PRO A 80 6.43 15.10 2.48
C PRO A 80 5.76 13.74 2.27
N ILE A 81 6.57 12.68 2.10
CA ILE A 81 6.08 11.30 1.91
C ILE A 81 6.68 10.44 3.01
N HIS A 82 5.83 9.64 3.66
CA HIS A 82 6.20 8.73 4.73
C HIS A 82 5.86 7.30 4.34
N CYS A 83 6.86 6.42 4.34
CA CYS A 83 6.67 4.98 4.26
C CYS A 83 6.36 4.49 5.66
N ILE A 84 5.15 3.93 5.86
CA ILE A 84 4.62 3.66 7.21
C ILE A 84 4.52 2.17 7.56
N ASP A 85 4.90 1.27 6.66
CA ASP A 85 4.90 -0.16 6.95
C ASP A 85 6.20 -0.59 7.63
N LEU A 86 6.17 -1.78 8.26
CA LEU A 86 7.34 -2.38 8.90
C LEU A 86 8.52 -2.48 7.93
N PRO A 87 9.77 -2.28 8.39
CA PRO A 87 10.96 -2.59 7.61
C PRO A 87 10.95 -4.06 7.15
N VAL A 88 11.53 -4.33 5.98
CA VAL A 88 11.53 -5.68 5.38
C VAL A 88 12.16 -6.73 6.32
N GLY A 89 13.20 -6.35 7.07
CA GLY A 89 13.87 -7.24 8.02
C GLY A 89 13.00 -7.67 9.21
N ALA A 90 12.03 -6.85 9.62
CA ALA A 90 11.15 -7.16 10.76
C ALA A 90 10.30 -8.43 10.56
N ARG A 91 10.08 -8.86 9.31
CA ARG A 91 9.39 -10.12 9.03
C ARG A 91 10.15 -11.32 9.59
N ALA A 92 11.47 -11.33 9.48
CA ALA A 92 12.29 -12.45 9.95
C ALA A 92 12.19 -12.64 11.47
N ASP A 93 12.11 -11.51 12.21
CA ASP A 93 12.04 -11.53 13.69
C ASP A 93 10.67 -12.01 14.20
N ILE A 94 9.59 -11.75 13.44
CA ILE A 94 8.22 -12.11 13.85
C ILE A 94 7.88 -13.55 13.50
N ASP A 95 8.38 -14.05 12.36
CA ASP A 95 8.09 -15.41 11.86
C ASP A 95 8.83 -16.51 12.66
N GLU A 96 9.77 -16.18 13.55
CA GLU A 96 10.43 -17.18 14.42
C GLU A 96 9.46 -17.80 15.44
N ASP A 97 8.35 -17.11 15.77
CA ASP A 97 7.37 -17.54 16.77
C ASP A 97 6.07 -18.15 16.19
N GLY A 98 5.90 -18.25 14.89
CA GLY A 98 4.63 -18.66 14.30
C GLY A 98 4.72 -19.39 12.97
N ASP A 99 3.87 -20.41 12.83
CA ASP A 99 3.59 -21.14 11.58
C ASP A 99 3.02 -20.16 10.53
N SER A 100 3.89 -19.56 9.75
CA SER A 100 3.50 -18.69 8.63
C SER A 100 3.00 -19.57 7.48
N SER A 101 1.73 -19.93 7.51
CA SER A 101 1.06 -20.33 6.28
C SER A 101 1.01 -19.10 5.36
N ASP A 102 1.69 -19.16 4.22
CA ASP A 102 1.64 -18.17 3.14
C ASP A 102 0.23 -18.10 2.45
N ASP A 103 -0.82 -18.51 3.15
CA ASP A 103 -2.20 -18.44 2.70
C ASP A 103 -2.74 -17.00 2.81
N VAL A 104 -2.07 -16.08 2.12
CA VAL A 104 -2.72 -14.81 1.74
C VAL A 104 -3.85 -15.18 0.79
N VAL A 105 -5.07 -15.18 1.30
CA VAL A 105 -6.25 -15.39 0.46
C VAL A 105 -6.30 -14.22 -0.53
N ASP A 106 -5.88 -14.49 -1.76
CA ASP A 106 -6.03 -13.54 -2.85
C ASP A 106 -7.54 -13.31 -3.07
N VAL A 107 -8.02 -12.12 -2.77
CA VAL A 107 -9.43 -11.75 -2.95
C VAL A 107 -9.85 -11.93 -4.41
N SER A 108 -8.92 -11.84 -5.37
CA SER A 108 -9.16 -12.12 -6.77
C SER A 108 -9.47 -13.60 -7.03
N GLU A 109 -8.94 -14.52 -6.23
CA GLU A 109 -9.28 -15.94 -6.28
C GLU A 109 -10.68 -16.22 -5.72
N LEU A 110 -11.08 -15.53 -4.63
CA LEU A 110 -12.42 -15.68 -4.04
C LEU A 110 -13.55 -15.21 -4.96
N VAL A 111 -13.30 -14.18 -5.77
CA VAL A 111 -14.34 -13.56 -6.63
C VAL A 111 -14.18 -13.96 -8.09
N GLY A 112 -13.00 -14.48 -8.47
CA GLY A 112 -12.59 -14.70 -9.86
C GLY A 112 -12.19 -13.38 -10.55
N GLN A 113 -11.05 -13.40 -11.24
CA GLN A 113 -10.46 -12.19 -11.86
C GLN A 113 -11.41 -11.50 -12.84
N GLU A 114 -12.16 -12.27 -13.63
CA GLU A 114 -13.15 -11.73 -14.58
C GLU A 114 -14.34 -11.06 -13.88
N ALA A 115 -14.79 -11.60 -12.75
CA ALA A 115 -15.85 -11.00 -11.95
C ALA A 115 -15.38 -9.73 -11.23
N TRP A 116 -14.11 -9.68 -10.79
CA TRP A 116 -13.49 -8.49 -10.25
C TRP A 116 -13.43 -7.38 -11.29
N ASP A 117 -12.85 -7.65 -12.46
CA ASP A 117 -12.74 -6.69 -13.56
C ASP A 117 -14.11 -6.13 -13.97
N THR A 118 -15.12 -6.99 -14.07
CA THR A 118 -16.46 -6.60 -14.53
C THR A 118 -17.26 -5.89 -13.44
N LYS A 119 -17.17 -6.31 -12.18
CA LYS A 119 -18.04 -5.80 -11.10
C LYS A 119 -17.41 -4.65 -10.33
N VAL A 120 -16.07 -4.57 -10.26
CA VAL A 120 -15.36 -3.57 -9.49
C VAL A 120 -14.65 -2.58 -10.40
N GLU A 121 -13.68 -3.03 -11.21
CA GLU A 121 -12.82 -2.15 -12.01
C GLU A 121 -13.63 -1.36 -13.06
N SER A 122 -14.46 -2.02 -13.85
CA SER A 122 -15.24 -1.37 -14.90
C SER A 122 -16.29 -0.39 -14.35
N ARG A 123 -16.85 -0.67 -13.18
CA ARG A 123 -17.82 0.23 -12.52
C ARG A 123 -17.15 1.43 -11.86
N SER A 124 -15.86 1.37 -11.62
CA SER A 124 -15.07 2.46 -11.06
C SER A 124 -14.61 3.47 -12.12
N ILE A 125 -14.84 3.18 -13.42
CA ILE A 125 -14.54 4.11 -14.51
C ILE A 125 -15.45 5.33 -14.39
N GLY A 126 -14.86 6.52 -14.16
CA GLY A 126 -15.60 7.77 -14.00
C GLY A 126 -16.17 8.00 -12.58
N ALA A 127 -16.00 7.05 -11.65
CA ALA A 127 -16.38 7.25 -10.25
C ALA A 127 -15.52 8.33 -9.57
N SER A 128 -16.11 9.03 -8.59
CA SER A 128 -15.35 9.92 -7.72
C SER A 128 -14.41 9.14 -6.81
N TRP A 129 -13.37 9.80 -6.29
CA TRP A 129 -12.44 9.13 -5.37
C TRP A 129 -13.14 8.59 -4.12
N GLN A 130 -14.18 9.27 -3.60
CA GLN A 130 -14.97 8.82 -2.46
C GLN A 130 -15.74 7.52 -2.77
N GLN A 131 -16.20 7.36 -4.01
CA GLN A 131 -16.89 6.13 -4.43
C GLN A 131 -15.89 4.97 -4.56
N VAL A 132 -14.69 5.23 -5.11
CA VAL A 132 -13.63 4.23 -5.19
C VAL A 132 -13.18 3.81 -3.79
N GLN A 133 -12.98 4.77 -2.87
CA GLN A 133 -12.63 4.51 -1.48
C GLN A 133 -13.68 3.62 -0.78
N LYS A 134 -14.97 3.96 -0.92
CA LYS A 134 -16.05 3.15 -0.33
C LYS A 134 -16.09 1.74 -0.88
N ALA A 135 -15.85 1.57 -2.19
CA ALA A 135 -15.78 0.25 -2.81
C ALA A 135 -14.59 -0.56 -2.29
N ALA A 136 -13.40 0.06 -2.19
CA ALA A 136 -12.21 -0.58 -1.64
C ALA A 136 -12.41 -1.01 -0.18
N LEU A 137 -12.96 -0.13 0.67
CA LEU A 137 -13.30 -0.46 2.05
C LEU A 137 -14.29 -1.62 2.16
N ALA A 138 -15.32 -1.66 1.30
CA ALA A 138 -16.29 -2.76 1.31
C ALA A 138 -15.65 -4.10 0.94
N VAL A 139 -14.73 -4.10 -0.04
CA VAL A 139 -13.98 -5.28 -0.45
C VAL A 139 -13.02 -5.72 0.66
N GLY A 140 -12.25 -4.80 1.23
CA GLY A 140 -11.33 -5.09 2.32
C GLY A 140 -12.03 -5.65 3.55
N LEU A 141 -13.17 -5.04 3.95
CA LEU A 141 -13.99 -5.56 5.03
C LEU A 141 -14.52 -6.98 4.72
N GLY A 142 -14.96 -7.22 3.48
CA GLY A 142 -15.40 -8.54 3.05
C GLY A 142 -14.30 -9.60 3.15
N ALA A 143 -13.10 -9.26 2.67
CA ALA A 143 -11.93 -10.12 2.77
C ALA A 143 -11.55 -10.40 4.24
N ARG A 144 -11.56 -9.35 5.08
CA ARG A 144 -11.25 -9.45 6.50
C ARG A 144 -12.24 -10.35 7.25
N LEU A 145 -13.52 -10.25 6.93
CA LEU A 145 -14.56 -11.08 7.53
C LEU A 145 -14.51 -12.54 7.05
N ALA A 146 -13.95 -12.79 5.87
CA ALA A 146 -13.77 -14.15 5.34
C ALA A 146 -12.56 -14.87 5.97
N GLN A 147 -11.62 -14.15 6.56
CA GLN A 147 -10.47 -14.72 7.26
C GLN A 147 -10.80 -14.99 8.73
N PRO A 148 -10.72 -16.24 9.23
CA PRO A 148 -11.07 -16.56 10.61
C PRO A 148 -10.07 -15.99 11.63
N THR A 149 -8.80 -15.82 11.21
CA THR A 149 -7.73 -15.27 12.07
C THR A 149 -6.84 -14.35 11.25
N ILE A 150 -6.33 -13.31 11.87
CA ILE A 150 -5.30 -12.44 11.32
C ILE A 150 -3.97 -12.89 11.87
N ASP A 151 -3.01 -13.15 11.01
CA ASP A 151 -1.67 -13.58 11.40
C ASP A 151 -0.93 -12.50 12.20
N THR A 152 0.07 -12.94 12.97
CA THR A 152 0.83 -12.08 13.88
C THR A 152 1.61 -11.01 13.12
N TYR A 153 2.12 -11.32 11.94
CA TYR A 153 2.86 -10.37 11.12
C TYR A 153 1.95 -9.24 10.62
N THR A 154 0.76 -9.56 10.10
CA THR A 154 -0.25 -8.56 9.70
C THR A 154 -0.66 -7.67 10.87
N GLN A 155 -0.87 -8.24 12.07
CA GLN A 155 -1.19 -7.47 13.27
C GLN A 155 -0.05 -6.52 13.65
N ALA A 156 1.20 -6.96 13.57
CA ALA A 156 2.38 -6.14 13.84
C ALA A 156 2.52 -4.99 12.83
N ARG A 157 2.31 -5.24 11.53
CA ARG A 157 2.28 -4.22 10.48
C ARG A 157 1.24 -3.15 10.78
N GLU A 158 0.01 -3.55 11.08
CA GLU A 158 -1.07 -2.61 11.41
C GLU A 158 -0.79 -1.79 12.67
N ALA A 159 -0.20 -2.40 13.69
CA ALA A 159 0.19 -1.70 14.90
C ALA A 159 1.29 -0.66 14.60
N HIS A 160 2.28 -1.03 13.80
CA HIS A 160 3.35 -0.13 13.37
C HIS A 160 2.80 1.02 12.54
N MET A 161 1.97 0.75 11.53
CA MET A 161 1.35 1.78 10.70
C MET A 161 0.56 2.79 11.55
N ARG A 162 -0.25 2.31 12.50
CA ARG A 162 -1.00 3.20 13.42
C ARG A 162 -0.06 4.08 14.25
N ALA A 163 1.02 3.51 14.81
CA ALA A 163 1.99 4.29 15.56
C ALA A 163 2.69 5.35 14.71
N CYS A 164 3.03 5.05 13.45
CA CYS A 164 3.60 6.04 12.54
C CYS A 164 2.64 7.22 12.27
N LEU A 165 1.33 6.96 12.23
CA LEU A 165 0.33 8.01 11.97
C LEU A 165 0.18 9.01 13.12
N ASP A 166 0.45 8.60 14.35
CA ASP A 166 0.35 9.47 15.54
C ASP A 166 1.32 10.68 15.48
N ASP A 167 2.43 10.52 14.76
CA ASP A 167 3.46 11.56 14.61
C ASP A 167 3.27 12.44 13.37
N LEU A 168 2.27 12.15 12.53
CA LEU A 168 2.03 12.89 11.27
C LEU A 168 1.01 14.03 11.44
N PRO A 169 1.05 15.04 10.55
CA PRO A 169 0.03 16.09 10.54
C PRO A 169 -1.39 15.53 10.40
N GLU A 170 -2.37 16.13 11.08
CA GLU A 170 -3.79 15.72 11.00
C GLU A 170 -4.32 15.69 9.56
N ASN A 171 -3.84 16.60 8.68
CA ASN A 171 -4.18 16.61 7.27
C ASN A 171 -3.20 15.79 6.44
N THR A 172 -3.00 14.52 6.80
CA THR A 172 -2.19 13.56 6.04
C THR A 172 -3.10 12.68 5.17
N LEU A 173 -2.77 12.55 3.88
CA LEU A 173 -3.43 11.59 2.99
C LEU A 173 -2.80 10.22 3.16
N ILE A 174 -3.58 9.25 3.60
CA ILE A 174 -3.12 7.88 3.86
C ILE A 174 -3.52 6.99 2.66
N VAL A 175 -2.55 6.26 2.12
CA VAL A 175 -2.75 5.30 1.02
C VAL A 175 -2.27 3.93 1.48
N VAL A 176 -3.23 3.06 1.75
CA VAL A 176 -3.00 1.70 2.25
C VAL A 176 -3.84 0.70 1.46
N GLY A 177 -3.45 -0.57 1.51
CA GLY A 177 -4.24 -1.66 0.96
C GLY A 177 -5.61 -1.76 1.62
N SER A 178 -6.61 -2.18 0.87
CA SER A 178 -8.01 -2.25 1.36
C SER A 178 -8.22 -3.26 2.48
N PHE A 179 -7.27 -4.15 2.70
CA PHE A 179 -7.30 -5.16 3.74
C PHE A 179 -6.94 -4.60 5.13
N HIS A 180 -6.18 -3.50 5.19
CA HIS A 180 -5.66 -2.86 6.42
C HIS A 180 -6.53 -1.74 6.95
#